data_c829c1528914813a930abee8c4827a99
#
_entry.id   c829c1528914813a930abee8c4827a99
#
_cell.length_a   1.000
_cell.length_b   1.000
_cell.length_c   1.000
_cell.angle_alpha   90.00
_cell.angle_beta   90.00
_cell.angle_gamma   90.00
#
_symmetry.space_group_name_H-M   'P 1'
#
loop_
_entity.id
_entity.type
_entity.pdbx_description
1 polymer ?
#
loop_
_entity_poly.entity_id
_entity_poly.type
_entity_poly.pdbx_seq_one_letter_code
_entity_poly.pdbx_strand_id
1 'polypeptide(L)'
;GDKIKKADLESFKKKNFNGFINSISSKGLRYDLTVPLARFVSQHQNEISFPFKRFQIQNVWRADRPQRGRFQEFIQCDVDVIGKKSLIQEIELIGLYDSVFSDLGFKDLTIKINHRSILTSVANYFGFHGKLVKDFISIIDKIDKSGISNSYDELAKINGDISKKIFFDLFESNSVKLETIKSVLQNSEELENGFNEIEQVF
;
A
#
# COMPACT_ATOMS: atom_id res chain seq x y z
N GLY A 1 -19.76 35.11 -6.50
CA GLY A 1 -20.94 34.99 -5.61
C GLY A 1 -22.01 34.04 -6.12
N ASP A 2 -22.09 33.79 -7.44
CA ASP A 2 -23.27 33.15 -8.06
C ASP A 2 -23.19 31.61 -8.23
N LYS A 3 -22.24 30.98 -7.62
CA LYS A 3 -22.05 29.52 -7.80
C LYS A 3 -22.73 28.65 -6.73
N ILE A 4 -23.17 29.22 -5.62
CA ILE A 4 -23.80 28.46 -4.54
C ILE A 4 -25.32 28.54 -4.69
N LYS A 5 -25.95 27.41 -5.02
CA LYS A 5 -27.41 27.31 -5.15
C LYS A 5 -28.05 26.94 -3.78
N LYS A 6 -29.37 27.18 -3.64
CA LYS A 6 -30.11 26.79 -2.41
C LYS A 6 -29.94 25.30 -2.07
N ALA A 7 -29.91 24.42 -3.08
CA ALA A 7 -29.69 22.99 -2.90
C ALA A 7 -28.32 22.66 -2.27
N ASP A 8 -27.32 23.46 -2.52
CA ASP A 8 -25.96 23.29 -1.98
C ASP A 8 -25.92 23.59 -0.51
N LEU A 9 -26.65 24.64 -0.07
CA LEU A 9 -26.81 25.00 1.34
C LEU A 9 -27.62 23.94 2.10
N GLU A 10 -28.59 23.30 1.45
CA GLU A 10 -29.32 22.18 2.06
C GLU A 10 -28.46 20.93 2.25
N SER A 11 -27.57 20.63 1.30
CA SER A 11 -26.58 19.56 1.44
C SER A 11 -25.66 19.81 2.61
N PHE A 12 -25.20 21.04 2.80
CA PHE A 12 -24.40 21.44 3.96
C PHE A 12 -25.17 21.26 5.27
N LYS A 13 -26.41 21.74 5.35
CA LYS A 13 -27.28 21.59 6.53
C LYS A 13 -27.57 20.13 6.87
N LYS A 14 -27.68 19.25 5.87
CA LYS A 14 -27.85 17.79 6.03
C LYS A 14 -26.53 17.08 6.37
N LYS A 15 -25.43 17.80 6.60
CA LYS A 15 -24.09 17.26 6.84
C LYS A 15 -23.53 16.39 5.69
N ASN A 16 -24.06 16.55 4.47
CA ASN A 16 -23.52 15.95 3.28
C ASN A 16 -22.40 16.85 2.70
N PHE A 17 -21.26 16.85 3.38
CA PHE A 17 -20.14 17.72 3.03
C PHE A 17 -19.55 17.40 1.65
N ASN A 18 -19.50 16.13 1.26
CA ASN A 18 -19.00 15.72 -0.05
C ASN A 18 -19.91 16.24 -1.18
N GLY A 19 -21.21 16.12 -1.02
CA GLY A 19 -22.19 16.68 -1.97
C GLY A 19 -22.06 18.21 -2.09
N PHE A 20 -21.92 18.89 -0.95
CA PHE A 20 -21.72 20.34 -0.92
C PHE A 20 -20.42 20.76 -1.62
N ILE A 21 -19.27 20.12 -1.29
CA ILE A 21 -17.98 20.43 -1.90
C ILE A 21 -18.04 20.24 -3.43
N ASN A 22 -18.60 19.12 -3.89
CA ASN A 22 -18.71 18.81 -5.31
C ASN A 22 -19.59 19.83 -6.07
N SER A 23 -20.57 20.43 -5.41
CA SER A 23 -21.46 21.42 -6.02
C SER A 23 -20.81 22.81 -6.17
N ILE A 24 -19.91 23.18 -5.28
CA ILE A 24 -19.25 24.49 -5.25
C ILE A 24 -17.85 24.51 -5.90
N SER A 25 -17.24 23.33 -6.07
CA SER A 25 -15.90 23.20 -6.64
C SER A 25 -15.87 22.25 -7.83
N SER A 26 -15.51 22.78 -8.99
CA SER A 26 -15.33 21.99 -10.21
C SER A 26 -13.92 21.41 -10.36
N LYS A 27 -12.97 21.84 -9.53
CA LYS A 27 -11.58 21.40 -9.54
C LYS A 27 -11.07 21.30 -8.12
N GLY A 28 -10.23 20.33 -7.86
CA GLY A 28 -9.52 20.14 -6.61
C GLY A 28 -8.03 19.96 -6.84
N LEU A 29 -7.24 20.19 -5.79
CA LEU A 29 -5.83 19.83 -5.80
C LEU A 29 -5.70 18.31 -5.81
N ARG A 30 -4.72 17.80 -6.55
CA ARG A 30 -4.51 16.36 -6.66
C ARG A 30 -3.89 15.80 -5.37
N TYR A 31 -4.45 14.70 -4.90
CA TYR A 31 -3.98 13.99 -3.72
C TYR A 31 -2.74 13.11 -4.01
N ASP A 32 -2.72 12.51 -5.20
CA ASP A 32 -1.66 11.64 -5.71
C ASP A 32 -1.54 11.77 -7.24
N LEU A 33 -0.68 10.98 -7.85
CA LEU A 33 -0.49 10.91 -9.30
C LEU A 33 -1.14 9.68 -9.93
N THR A 34 -1.62 8.71 -9.14
CA THR A 34 -2.21 7.45 -9.61
C THR A 34 -3.60 7.68 -10.22
N VAL A 35 -4.48 8.44 -9.57
CA VAL A 35 -5.83 8.73 -10.08
C VAL A 35 -5.79 9.51 -11.39
N PRO A 36 -4.97 10.58 -11.53
CA PRO A 36 -4.77 11.25 -12.82
C PRO A 36 -4.24 10.31 -13.91
N LEU A 37 -3.32 9.40 -13.58
CA LEU A 37 -2.81 8.40 -14.51
C LEU A 37 -3.90 7.44 -14.98
N ALA A 38 -4.67 6.88 -14.04
CA ALA A 38 -5.77 5.97 -14.37
C ALA A 38 -6.77 6.64 -15.32
N ARG A 39 -7.10 7.91 -15.08
CA ARG A 39 -7.94 8.70 -15.98
C ARG A 39 -7.31 8.88 -17.36
N PHE A 40 -6.03 9.25 -17.42
CA PHE A 40 -5.31 9.43 -18.68
C PHE A 40 -5.31 8.14 -19.50
N VAL A 41 -4.93 7.01 -18.89
CA VAL A 41 -4.90 5.71 -19.56
C VAL A 41 -6.30 5.29 -20.04
N SER A 42 -7.34 5.49 -19.22
CA SER A 42 -8.73 5.21 -19.62
C SER A 42 -9.19 6.03 -20.81
N GLN A 43 -8.78 7.29 -20.91
CA GLN A 43 -9.16 8.18 -21.99
C GLN A 43 -8.39 7.93 -23.30
N HIS A 44 -7.14 7.45 -23.19
CA HIS A 44 -6.21 7.29 -24.31
C HIS A 44 -5.79 5.84 -24.57
N GLN A 45 -6.53 4.86 -24.03
CA GLN A 45 -6.16 3.44 -24.13
C GLN A 45 -5.95 2.92 -25.56
N ASN A 46 -6.63 3.51 -26.54
CA ASN A 46 -6.50 3.15 -27.95
C ASN A 46 -5.31 3.83 -28.66
N GLU A 47 -4.67 4.80 -28.01
CA GLU A 47 -3.53 5.57 -28.51
C GLU A 47 -2.22 5.14 -27.88
N ILE A 48 -2.31 4.41 -26.74
CA ILE A 48 -1.15 3.99 -25.93
C ILE A 48 -0.73 2.59 -26.32
N SER A 49 0.59 2.41 -26.52
CA SER A 49 1.17 1.08 -26.69
C SER A 49 1.47 0.45 -25.30
N PHE A 50 1.07 -0.81 -25.10
CA PHE A 50 1.32 -1.54 -23.86
C PHE A 50 2.52 -2.53 -24.02
N PRO A 51 3.34 -2.75 -22.97
CA PRO A 51 3.26 -2.13 -21.63
C PRO A 51 3.60 -0.65 -21.67
N PHE A 52 2.72 0.17 -21.06
CA PHE A 52 2.93 1.59 -20.92
C PHE A 52 3.76 1.86 -19.66
N LYS A 53 4.94 2.41 -19.85
CA LYS A 53 5.86 2.79 -18.77
C LYS A 53 5.94 4.30 -18.68
N ARG A 54 5.79 4.86 -17.51
CA ARG A 54 5.93 6.29 -17.30
C ARG A 54 6.57 6.61 -15.96
N PHE A 55 7.16 7.79 -15.86
CA PHE A 55 7.44 8.43 -14.57
C PHE A 55 6.78 9.82 -14.55
N GLN A 56 6.51 10.30 -13.35
CA GLN A 56 5.96 11.64 -13.14
C GLN A 56 6.48 12.24 -11.85
N ILE A 57 6.97 13.48 -11.90
CA ILE A 57 7.49 14.22 -10.76
C ILE A 57 6.67 15.50 -10.66
N GLN A 58 5.77 15.58 -9.66
CA GLN A 58 4.87 16.71 -9.50
C GLN A 58 4.43 16.90 -8.05
N ASN A 59 3.95 18.13 -7.76
CA ASN A 59 3.36 18.44 -6.48
C ASN A 59 2.03 17.72 -6.31
N VAL A 60 1.82 17.23 -5.08
CA VAL A 60 0.56 16.67 -4.59
C VAL A 60 0.20 17.34 -3.26
N TRP A 61 -1.10 17.29 -2.89
CA TRP A 61 -1.63 17.97 -1.72
C TRP A 61 -2.46 17.02 -0.87
N ARG A 62 -2.13 16.96 0.41
CA ARG A 62 -2.84 16.12 1.38
C ARG A 62 -3.23 16.93 2.59
N ALA A 63 -4.47 16.77 3.06
CA ALA A 63 -4.98 17.45 4.25
C ALA A 63 -4.52 16.78 5.56
N ASP A 64 -3.37 16.11 5.54
CA ASP A 64 -2.79 15.47 6.71
C ASP A 64 -2.37 16.50 7.76
N ARG A 65 -2.40 16.10 9.04
CA ARG A 65 -1.87 16.96 10.10
C ARG A 65 -0.36 17.13 9.91
N PRO A 66 0.14 18.37 9.76
CA PRO A 66 1.56 18.63 9.58
C PRO A 66 2.38 18.10 10.76
N GLN A 67 3.47 17.38 10.44
CA GLN A 67 4.43 16.90 11.43
C GLN A 67 5.78 16.69 10.76
N ARG A 68 6.83 16.37 11.52
CA ARG A 68 8.16 16.13 10.95
C ARG A 68 8.10 15.03 9.87
N GLY A 69 8.54 15.35 8.66
CA GLY A 69 8.51 14.46 7.51
C GLY A 69 7.14 14.30 6.84
N ARG A 70 6.09 15.05 7.27
CA ARG A 70 4.78 15.11 6.61
C ARG A 70 4.40 16.55 6.31
N PHE A 71 4.26 16.84 5.03
CA PHE A 71 3.88 18.14 4.52
C PHE A 71 2.51 18.04 3.85
N GLN A 72 1.77 19.14 3.85
CA GLN A 72 0.49 19.20 3.14
C GLN A 72 0.67 19.39 1.63
N GLU A 73 1.78 19.97 1.23
CA GLU A 73 2.24 20.04 -0.15
C GLU A 73 3.65 19.46 -0.25
N PHE A 74 3.86 18.53 -1.18
CA PHE A 74 5.16 17.93 -1.43
C PHE A 74 5.23 17.38 -2.86
N ILE A 75 6.44 17.12 -3.32
CA ILE A 75 6.68 16.52 -4.63
C ILE A 75 6.63 15.00 -4.48
N GLN A 76 5.82 14.37 -5.30
CA GLN A 76 5.79 12.92 -5.51
C GLN A 76 6.58 12.57 -6.77
N CYS A 77 7.37 11.51 -6.70
CA CYS A 77 8.08 10.93 -7.83
C CYS A 77 7.54 9.51 -8.01
N ASP A 78 6.65 9.34 -8.98
CA ASP A 78 5.98 8.06 -9.24
C ASP A 78 6.52 7.43 -10.52
N VAL A 79 6.68 6.12 -10.48
CA VAL A 79 6.97 5.28 -11.65
C VAL A 79 5.90 4.21 -11.76
N ASP A 80 5.32 4.07 -12.94
CA ASP A 80 4.22 3.14 -13.20
C ASP A 80 4.48 2.32 -14.45
N VAL A 81 4.03 1.06 -14.41
CA VAL A 81 3.96 0.16 -15.56
C VAL A 81 2.55 -0.39 -15.67
N ILE A 82 1.92 -0.25 -16.84
CA ILE A 82 0.53 -0.65 -17.06
C ILE A 82 0.43 -1.58 -18.27
N GLY A 83 -0.44 -2.59 -18.17
CA GLY A 83 -0.86 -3.38 -19.33
C GLY A 83 -0.07 -4.67 -19.57
N LYS A 84 0.74 -5.12 -18.61
CA LYS A 84 1.39 -6.43 -18.67
C LYS A 84 1.43 -7.10 -17.29
N LYS A 85 0.91 -8.31 -17.21
CA LYS A 85 1.03 -9.14 -16.02
C LYS A 85 2.32 -9.97 -16.12
N SER A 86 3.41 -9.47 -15.52
CA SER A 86 4.71 -10.17 -15.54
C SER A 86 5.58 -9.66 -14.40
N LEU A 87 6.19 -10.54 -13.63
CA LEU A 87 7.11 -10.23 -12.53
C LEU A 87 8.39 -9.51 -12.98
N ILE A 88 8.68 -9.50 -14.29
CA ILE A 88 9.78 -8.69 -14.84
C ILE A 88 9.59 -7.21 -14.52
N GLN A 89 8.35 -6.74 -14.39
CA GLN A 89 8.08 -5.33 -14.07
C GLN A 89 8.50 -5.00 -12.63
N GLU A 90 8.29 -5.93 -11.71
CA GLU A 90 8.71 -5.81 -10.31
C GLU A 90 10.24 -5.77 -10.23
N ILE A 91 10.94 -6.66 -10.96
CA ILE A 91 12.41 -6.68 -11.04
C ILE A 91 12.95 -5.36 -11.60
N GLU A 92 12.38 -4.86 -12.70
CA GLU A 92 12.76 -3.57 -13.28
C GLU A 92 12.57 -2.40 -12.30
N LEU A 93 11.45 -2.39 -11.56
CA LEU A 93 11.18 -1.35 -10.57
C LEU A 93 12.14 -1.42 -9.38
N ILE A 94 12.48 -2.63 -8.90
CA ILE A 94 13.48 -2.81 -7.84
C ILE A 94 14.84 -2.30 -8.29
N GLY A 95 15.29 -2.66 -9.50
CA GLY A 95 16.52 -2.15 -10.08
C GLY A 95 16.54 -0.63 -10.26
N LEU A 96 15.39 -0.05 -10.62
CA LEU A 96 15.24 1.41 -10.70
C LEU A 96 15.39 2.08 -9.32
N TYR A 97 14.76 1.52 -8.27
CA TYR A 97 14.91 2.03 -6.90
C TYR A 97 16.37 1.98 -6.46
N ASP A 98 17.04 0.85 -6.66
CA ASP A 98 18.46 0.71 -6.33
C ASP A 98 19.33 1.76 -7.04
N SER A 99 19.13 1.93 -8.34
CA SER A 99 19.85 2.93 -9.15
C SER A 99 19.62 4.36 -8.65
N VAL A 100 18.34 4.75 -8.46
CA VAL A 100 18.00 6.12 -8.05
C VAL A 100 18.57 6.44 -6.66
N PHE A 101 18.46 5.54 -5.71
CA PHE A 101 19.00 5.79 -4.36
C PHE A 101 20.52 5.76 -4.32
N SER A 102 21.15 4.92 -5.14
CA SER A 102 22.61 4.93 -5.32
C SER A 102 23.09 6.25 -5.91
N ASP A 103 22.42 6.78 -6.93
CA ASP A 103 22.75 8.09 -7.53
C ASP A 103 22.54 9.24 -6.54
N LEU A 104 21.59 9.12 -5.62
CA LEU A 104 21.38 10.05 -4.52
C LEU A 104 22.40 9.90 -3.37
N GLY A 105 23.32 8.92 -3.46
CA GLY A 105 24.40 8.71 -2.51
C GLY A 105 24.06 7.87 -1.29
N PHE A 106 22.90 7.19 -1.28
CA PHE A 106 22.54 6.23 -0.23
C PHE A 106 23.31 4.92 -0.46
N LYS A 107 24.13 4.52 0.53
CA LYS A 107 24.96 3.31 0.45
C LYS A 107 24.33 2.09 1.12
N ASP A 108 23.48 2.31 2.12
CA ASP A 108 22.87 1.27 2.94
C ASP A 108 21.35 1.25 2.69
N LEU A 109 20.95 0.78 1.50
CA LEU A 109 19.56 0.64 1.12
C LEU A 109 19.09 -0.80 1.37
N THR A 110 17.96 -0.94 2.05
CA THR A 110 17.26 -2.22 2.18
C THR A 110 15.90 -2.11 1.52
N ILE A 111 15.65 -2.93 0.51
CA ILE A 111 14.34 -3.05 -0.15
C ILE A 111 13.62 -4.23 0.49
N LYS A 112 12.51 -3.95 1.18
CA LYS A 112 11.64 -4.98 1.77
C LYS A 112 10.57 -5.37 0.77
N ILE A 113 10.52 -6.62 0.40
CA ILE A 113 9.53 -7.18 -0.53
C ILE A 113 8.57 -8.09 0.25
N ASN A 114 7.30 -8.05 -0.11
CA ASN A 114 6.29 -8.91 0.46
C ASN A 114 5.25 -9.32 -0.59
N HIS A 115 4.54 -10.39 -0.31
CA HIS A 115 3.46 -10.87 -1.15
C HIS A 115 2.14 -10.96 -0.38
N ARG A 116 1.07 -10.42 -0.97
CA ARG A 116 -0.23 -10.33 -0.28
C ARG A 116 -0.81 -11.69 0.10
N SER A 117 -0.63 -12.72 -0.75
CA SER A 117 -1.11 -14.07 -0.45
C SER A 117 -0.40 -14.65 0.77
N ILE A 118 0.91 -14.41 0.93
CA ILE A 118 1.65 -14.85 2.11
C ILE A 118 1.10 -14.18 3.37
N LEU A 119 0.90 -12.86 3.34
CA LEU A 119 0.31 -12.13 4.48
C LEU A 119 -1.10 -12.62 4.82
N THR A 120 -1.90 -12.92 3.80
CA THR A 120 -3.25 -13.47 3.98
C THR A 120 -3.19 -14.87 4.59
N SER A 121 -2.28 -15.73 4.15
CA SER A 121 -2.09 -17.07 4.70
C SER A 121 -1.62 -17.02 6.15
N VAL A 122 -0.71 -16.11 6.49
CA VAL A 122 -0.28 -15.87 7.88
C VAL A 122 -1.45 -15.39 8.75
N ALA A 123 -2.25 -14.45 8.25
CA ALA A 123 -3.44 -13.98 8.96
C ALA A 123 -4.44 -15.12 9.20
N ASN A 124 -4.72 -15.92 8.18
CA ASN A 124 -5.62 -17.07 8.27
C ASN A 124 -5.12 -18.11 9.28
N TYR A 125 -3.80 -18.37 9.31
CA TYR A 125 -3.18 -19.27 10.29
C TYR A 125 -3.44 -18.82 11.74
N PHE A 126 -3.40 -17.52 12.00
CA PHE A 126 -3.72 -16.95 13.30
C PHE A 126 -5.24 -16.74 13.51
N GLY A 127 -6.11 -17.31 12.66
CA GLY A 127 -7.56 -17.24 12.79
C GLY A 127 -8.21 -15.93 12.36
N PHE A 128 -7.47 -15.08 11.63
CA PHE A 128 -8.01 -13.84 11.05
C PHE A 128 -8.54 -14.12 9.64
N HIS A 129 -9.86 -14.23 9.49
CA HIS A 129 -10.51 -14.55 8.22
C HIS A 129 -11.35 -13.39 7.70
N GLY A 130 -11.55 -13.34 6.38
CA GLY A 130 -12.43 -12.39 5.73
C GLY A 130 -12.05 -10.93 5.99
N LYS A 131 -12.91 -10.17 6.67
CA LYS A 131 -12.64 -8.75 6.97
C LYS A 131 -11.50 -8.56 7.96
N LEU A 132 -11.29 -9.49 8.88
CA LEU A 132 -10.25 -9.42 9.90
C LEU A 132 -8.83 -9.51 9.33
N VAL A 133 -8.66 -10.07 8.12
CA VAL A 133 -7.36 -10.10 7.43
C VAL A 133 -6.80 -8.68 7.24
N LYS A 134 -7.66 -7.70 6.93
CA LYS A 134 -7.23 -6.30 6.76
C LYS A 134 -6.76 -5.69 8.07
N ASP A 135 -7.43 -6.01 9.17
CA ASP A 135 -7.05 -5.53 10.49
C ASP A 135 -5.70 -6.13 10.90
N PHE A 136 -5.52 -7.44 10.70
CA PHE A 136 -4.24 -8.11 10.91
C PHE A 136 -3.10 -7.44 10.13
N ILE A 137 -3.25 -7.30 8.81
CA ILE A 137 -2.23 -6.68 7.94
C ILE A 137 -1.93 -5.25 8.39
N SER A 138 -2.96 -4.45 8.74
CA SER A 138 -2.78 -3.07 9.19
C SER A 138 -2.00 -2.94 10.50
N ILE A 139 -2.10 -3.94 11.39
CA ILE A 139 -1.34 -3.99 12.64
C ILE A 139 0.11 -4.41 12.35
N ILE A 140 0.30 -5.43 11.51
CA ILE A 140 1.64 -5.91 11.12
C ILE A 140 2.43 -4.84 10.36
N ASP A 141 1.81 -4.07 9.48
CA ASP A 141 2.46 -2.95 8.78
C ASP A 141 3.04 -1.87 9.72
N LYS A 142 2.57 -1.84 10.95
CA LYS A 142 3.05 -0.89 11.96
C LYS A 142 4.03 -1.50 12.94
N ILE A 143 4.37 -2.79 12.82
CA ILE A 143 5.17 -3.54 13.79
C ILE A 143 6.53 -2.88 14.06
N ASP A 144 7.18 -2.35 13.03
CA ASP A 144 8.45 -1.62 13.14
C ASP A 144 8.33 -0.34 13.99
N LYS A 145 7.13 0.24 14.10
CA LYS A 145 6.86 1.49 14.84
C LYS A 145 6.28 1.24 16.23
N SER A 146 5.34 0.28 16.33
CA SER A 146 4.63 -0.05 17.57
C SER A 146 5.40 -1.03 18.45
N GLY A 147 6.28 -1.82 17.85
CA GLY A 147 6.97 -2.94 18.49
C GLY A 147 6.14 -4.22 18.46
N ILE A 148 6.82 -5.36 18.45
CA ILE A 148 6.21 -6.68 18.33
C ILE A 148 5.23 -7.01 19.48
N SER A 149 5.58 -6.65 20.71
CA SER A 149 4.73 -6.92 21.88
C SER A 149 3.40 -6.17 21.80
N ASN A 150 3.42 -4.88 21.45
CA ASN A 150 2.21 -4.09 21.31
C ASN A 150 1.33 -4.59 20.16
N SER A 151 1.95 -5.00 19.05
CA SER A 151 1.24 -5.56 17.90
C SER A 151 0.58 -6.90 18.26
N TYR A 152 1.27 -7.76 19.02
CA TYR A 152 0.69 -8.98 19.54
C TYR A 152 -0.51 -8.70 20.45
N ASP A 153 -0.38 -7.78 21.42
CA ASP A 153 -1.44 -7.44 22.35
C ASP A 153 -2.67 -6.83 21.63
N GLU A 154 -2.47 -6.07 20.57
CA GLU A 154 -3.53 -5.51 19.74
C GLU A 154 -4.28 -6.61 18.97
N LEU A 155 -3.55 -7.56 18.38
CA LEU A 155 -4.12 -8.70 17.68
C LEU A 155 -4.85 -9.64 18.65
N ALA A 156 -4.28 -9.90 19.83
CA ALA A 156 -4.88 -10.77 20.86
C ALA A 156 -6.20 -10.21 21.41
N LYS A 157 -6.41 -8.90 21.37
CA LYS A 157 -7.72 -8.29 21.71
C LYS A 157 -8.80 -8.58 20.66
N ILE A 158 -8.41 -8.76 19.40
CA ILE A 158 -9.33 -9.05 18.29
C ILE A 158 -9.62 -10.55 18.24
N ASN A 159 -8.59 -11.38 18.37
CA ASN A 159 -8.68 -12.84 18.43
C ASN A 159 -7.81 -13.37 19.56
N GLY A 160 -8.42 -13.85 20.63
CA GLY A 160 -7.74 -14.27 21.86
C GLY A 160 -6.89 -15.55 21.74
N ASP A 161 -6.98 -16.27 20.61
CA ASP A 161 -6.36 -17.60 20.44
C ASP A 161 -5.09 -17.54 19.56
N ILE A 162 -4.27 -16.50 19.73
CA ILE A 162 -3.02 -16.34 19.01
C ILE A 162 -1.87 -16.99 19.80
N SER A 163 -1.18 -17.96 19.19
CA SER A 163 0.03 -18.51 19.78
C SER A 163 1.14 -17.45 19.84
N LYS A 164 1.43 -16.98 21.08
CA LYS A 164 2.46 -15.97 21.32
C LYS A 164 3.82 -16.43 20.83
N LYS A 165 4.19 -17.68 21.09
CA LYS A 165 5.46 -18.24 20.67
C LYS A 165 5.64 -18.16 19.16
N ILE A 166 4.67 -18.67 18.41
CA ILE A 166 4.74 -18.69 16.94
C ILE A 166 4.73 -17.28 16.36
N PHE A 167 3.95 -16.37 16.95
CA PHE A 167 3.91 -14.97 16.54
C PHE A 167 5.30 -14.31 16.68
N PHE A 168 5.94 -14.49 17.83
CA PHE A 168 7.27 -13.93 18.05
C PHE A 168 8.33 -14.61 17.16
N ASP A 169 8.30 -15.92 16.99
CA ASP A 169 9.20 -16.65 16.09
C ASP A 169 9.11 -16.15 14.65
N LEU A 170 7.90 -15.73 14.20
CA LEU A 170 7.68 -15.20 12.84
C LEU A 170 8.10 -13.74 12.68
N PHE A 171 7.89 -12.89 13.69
CA PHE A 171 8.01 -11.45 13.55
C PHE A 171 9.14 -10.79 14.36
N GLU A 172 9.89 -11.55 15.19
CA GLU A 172 10.95 -11.00 16.03
C GLU A 172 12.21 -10.60 15.24
N SER A 173 12.45 -11.20 14.09
CA SER A 173 13.55 -10.80 13.21
C SER A 173 13.08 -9.77 12.19
N ASN A 174 13.91 -8.74 11.94
CA ASN A 174 13.66 -7.72 10.89
C ASN A 174 13.56 -8.30 9.46
N SER A 175 13.82 -9.59 9.30
CA SER A 175 13.59 -10.36 8.08
C SER A 175 12.85 -11.65 8.46
N VAL A 176 11.54 -11.66 8.19
CA VAL A 176 10.79 -12.92 8.29
C VAL A 176 11.38 -13.86 7.24
N LYS A 177 12.05 -14.92 7.70
CA LYS A 177 12.64 -15.90 6.80
C LYS A 177 11.51 -16.69 6.14
N LEU A 178 11.48 -16.71 4.83
CA LEU A 178 10.50 -17.48 4.06
C LEU A 178 10.44 -18.95 4.52
N GLU A 179 11.59 -19.54 4.89
CA GLU A 179 11.70 -20.89 5.44
C GLU A 179 10.92 -21.06 6.75
N THR A 180 10.92 -20.05 7.63
CA THR A 180 10.18 -20.10 8.89
C THR A 180 8.67 -20.08 8.61
N ILE A 181 8.22 -19.25 7.68
CA ILE A 181 6.82 -19.25 7.26
C ILE A 181 6.44 -20.61 6.66
N LYS A 182 7.26 -21.16 5.75
CA LYS A 182 7.03 -22.48 5.14
C LYS A 182 6.93 -23.59 6.20
N SER A 183 7.74 -23.52 7.26
CA SER A 183 7.74 -24.54 8.34
C SER A 183 6.53 -24.47 9.28
N VAL A 184 5.94 -23.27 9.43
CA VAL A 184 4.84 -23.02 10.37
C VAL A 184 3.48 -23.14 9.69
N LEU A 185 3.37 -22.67 8.43
CA LEU A 185 2.11 -22.67 7.70
C LEU A 185 1.94 -23.98 6.93
N GLN A 186 0.75 -24.57 7.02
CA GLN A 186 0.39 -25.69 6.14
C GLN A 186 0.37 -25.20 4.70
N ASN A 187 0.94 -25.98 3.78
CA ASN A 187 0.98 -25.66 2.37
C ASN A 187 -0.44 -25.46 1.82
N SER A 188 -0.76 -24.21 1.48
CA SER A 188 -1.93 -23.89 0.67
C SER A 188 -1.45 -23.45 -0.71
N GLU A 189 -2.25 -23.72 -1.75
CA GLU A 189 -1.93 -23.30 -3.12
C GLU A 189 -1.64 -21.79 -3.22
N GLU A 190 -2.39 -20.97 -2.46
CA GLU A 190 -2.18 -19.53 -2.41
C GLU A 190 -0.83 -19.14 -1.80
N LEU A 191 -0.40 -19.88 -0.77
CA LEU A 191 0.89 -19.68 -0.11
C LEU A 191 2.04 -20.05 -1.03
N GLU A 192 1.96 -21.22 -1.68
CA GLU A 192 2.96 -21.70 -2.65
C GLU A 192 3.10 -20.75 -3.83
N ASN A 193 1.99 -20.27 -4.40
CA ASN A 193 2.01 -19.28 -5.46
C ASN A 193 2.71 -17.99 -5.02
N GLY A 194 2.43 -17.49 -3.82
CA GLY A 194 3.10 -16.32 -3.27
C GLY A 194 4.61 -16.50 -3.09
N PHE A 195 5.05 -17.67 -2.65
CA PHE A 195 6.48 -18.00 -2.56
C PHE A 195 7.14 -18.09 -3.91
N ASN A 196 6.53 -18.80 -4.87
CA ASN A 196 7.05 -18.94 -6.22
C ASN A 196 7.20 -17.58 -6.91
N GLU A 197 6.24 -16.65 -6.72
CA GLU A 197 6.33 -15.31 -7.28
C GLU A 197 7.46 -14.49 -6.63
N ILE A 198 7.67 -14.59 -5.31
CA ILE A 198 8.81 -13.93 -4.65
C ILE A 198 10.14 -14.53 -5.11
N GLU A 199 10.26 -15.87 -5.17
CA GLU A 199 11.49 -16.54 -5.58
C GLU A 199 11.85 -16.22 -7.07
N GLN A 200 10.88 -15.91 -7.91
CA GLN A 200 11.15 -15.49 -9.30
C GLN A 200 11.66 -14.04 -9.40
N VAL A 201 11.45 -13.22 -8.37
CA VAL A 201 11.92 -11.83 -8.34
C VAL A 201 13.36 -11.73 -7.84
N PHE A 202 13.81 -12.71 -7.08
CA PHE A 202 15.19 -12.82 -6.56
C PHE A 202 16.07 -13.66 -7.48
#